data_53aa9c7d9b967441f9ed0353f8177ace
#
_entry.id   53aa9c7d9b967441f9ed0353f8177ace
#
_cell.length_a   1.000
_cell.length_b   1.000
_cell.length_c   1.000
_cell.angle_alpha   90.00
_cell.angle_beta   90.00
_cell.angle_gamma   90.00
#
_symmetry.space_group_name_H-M   'P 1'
#
loop_
_entity.id
_entity.type
_entity.pdbx_description
1 polymer ?
#
loop_
_entity_poly.entity_id
_entity_poly.type
_entity_poly.pdbx_seq_one_letter_code
_entity_poly.pdbx_strand_id
1 'polypeptide(L)'
;MNIILADRADMLLPMILKHTDWEIGVLIVQDEEKKEKYKENAKIKAIFTLNDITNQARYTNFSYEEIKKFKRLQAIGDAGTRRMFNDYQFSRYMFYASMAFFNNIFSSQQFDACVITEPVHGFASDYILFEYAELHHVPVYNLATHGFGNFCLNRDLENGGLVSLSDNPLFTKERFYETAHYTEQKKAPKNDIGLKNYVKKWVLHIGGMALLRTVFCLIHRNRFMTINFFPYTLEEYYFSWYKIWSIRRYVRKLYSRYDADCPYLIYFLHFEPEASITNYAETLDSQPVIIEMISQCLPEGWTLYVKEHPDTYKLNTERFDFFVPTYSVFQSKYFFRKMDSLKNVSIIDYKTPATEVIRHAKAVASICGTVLMEAILEKKPVLTFANPHKYILSQLRDVFSIQSFSDLAFALDAIQKDFEPNYDDLYDVYKRYLLPINEDGLLKALSVIVEELKGNCNGN
;
A
#
# COMPACT_ATOMS: atom_id res chain seq x y z
N MET A 1 -16.76 26.27 -0.07
CA MET A 1 -15.74 25.52 0.64
C MET A 1 -14.54 25.39 -0.27
N ASN A 2 -13.35 25.76 0.19
CA ASN A 2 -12.10 25.73 -0.57
C ASN A 2 -11.26 24.50 -0.14
N ILE A 3 -11.02 23.55 -1.05
CA ILE A 3 -10.34 22.31 -0.71
C ILE A 3 -9.02 22.13 -1.47
N ILE A 4 -8.13 21.35 -0.88
CA ILE A 4 -7.02 20.72 -1.61
C ILE A 4 -7.39 19.26 -1.90
N LEU A 5 -7.32 18.86 -3.16
CA LEU A 5 -7.70 17.53 -3.64
C LEU A 5 -6.54 16.84 -4.33
N ALA A 6 -6.15 15.69 -3.84
CA ALA A 6 -5.27 14.78 -4.55
C ALA A 6 -6.10 13.61 -5.11
N ASP A 7 -6.47 13.69 -6.39
CA ASP A 7 -7.29 12.68 -7.08
C ASP A 7 -6.59 12.18 -8.35
N ARG A 8 -5.80 11.13 -8.19
CA ARG A 8 -5.00 10.57 -9.26
C ARG A 8 -5.79 9.68 -10.21
N ALA A 9 -6.87 9.10 -9.74
CA ALA A 9 -7.69 8.14 -10.50
C ALA A 9 -8.94 8.78 -11.15
N ASP A 10 -9.13 10.09 -11.03
CA ASP A 10 -10.38 10.78 -11.39
C ASP A 10 -11.61 10.15 -10.68
N MET A 11 -11.45 9.71 -9.46
CA MET A 11 -12.49 9.01 -8.73
C MET A 11 -13.52 9.97 -8.13
N LEU A 12 -13.05 11.00 -7.43
CA LEU A 12 -13.90 11.92 -6.69
C LEU A 12 -14.11 13.27 -7.40
N LEU A 13 -13.12 13.70 -8.19
CA LEU A 13 -13.17 14.99 -8.88
C LEU A 13 -14.44 15.19 -9.73
N PRO A 14 -14.87 14.21 -10.58
CA PRO A 14 -16.12 14.37 -11.33
C PRO A 14 -17.34 14.54 -10.44
N MET A 15 -17.37 13.87 -9.28
CA MET A 15 -18.48 13.98 -8.32
C MET A 15 -18.52 15.35 -7.65
N ILE A 16 -17.36 15.85 -7.22
CA ILE A 16 -17.25 17.20 -6.64
C ILE A 16 -17.71 18.25 -7.65
N LEU A 17 -17.22 18.19 -8.88
CA LEU A 17 -17.57 19.17 -9.92
C LEU A 17 -19.06 19.17 -10.27
N LYS A 18 -19.71 18.00 -10.26
CA LYS A 18 -21.13 17.83 -10.62
C LYS A 18 -22.09 18.12 -9.47
N HIS A 19 -21.75 17.71 -8.25
CA HIS A 19 -22.72 17.63 -7.15
C HIS A 19 -22.44 18.57 -5.98
N THR A 20 -21.38 19.38 -6.03
CA THR A 20 -21.05 20.31 -4.95
C THR A 20 -20.77 21.73 -5.48
N ASP A 21 -20.85 22.71 -4.59
CA ASP A 21 -20.41 24.09 -4.85
C ASP A 21 -18.98 24.34 -4.33
N TRP A 22 -18.19 23.28 -4.18
CA TRP A 22 -16.83 23.38 -3.66
C TRP A 22 -15.91 24.00 -4.70
N GLU A 23 -15.03 24.87 -4.23
CA GLU A 23 -13.88 25.34 -4.98
C GLU A 23 -12.68 24.43 -4.70
N ILE A 24 -11.95 24.08 -5.73
CA ILE A 24 -10.70 23.31 -5.60
C ILE A 24 -9.55 24.31 -5.70
N GLY A 25 -9.06 24.74 -4.55
CA GLY A 25 -7.93 25.67 -4.48
C GLY A 25 -6.65 25.08 -5.07
N VAL A 26 -6.43 23.78 -4.81
CA VAL A 26 -5.33 23.00 -5.39
C VAL A 26 -5.83 21.61 -5.79
N LEU A 27 -5.59 21.22 -7.03
CA LEU A 27 -5.79 19.88 -7.55
C LEU A 27 -4.45 19.23 -7.86
N ILE A 28 -4.20 18.04 -7.33
CA ILE A 28 -3.03 17.21 -7.65
C ILE A 28 -3.49 16.04 -8.49
N VAL A 29 -2.95 15.95 -9.71
CA VAL A 29 -3.27 14.90 -10.69
C VAL A 29 -2.04 14.06 -11.02
N GLN A 30 -2.26 12.93 -11.66
CA GLN A 30 -1.21 11.99 -11.99
C GLN A 30 -0.27 12.50 -13.09
N ASP A 31 -0.80 13.13 -14.13
CA ASP A 31 -0.08 13.44 -15.36
C ASP A 31 -0.56 14.73 -16.05
N GLU A 32 0.16 15.14 -17.08
CA GLU A 32 -0.14 16.35 -17.85
C GLU A 32 -1.43 16.23 -18.66
N GLU A 33 -1.84 15.03 -19.07
CA GLU A 33 -3.09 14.82 -19.81
C GLU A 33 -4.29 15.21 -18.94
N LYS A 34 -4.30 14.76 -17.69
CA LYS A 34 -5.32 15.14 -16.72
C LYS A 34 -5.28 16.63 -16.37
N LYS A 35 -4.07 17.19 -16.25
CA LYS A 35 -3.91 18.63 -16.02
C LYS A 35 -4.52 19.44 -17.15
N GLU A 36 -4.25 19.10 -18.40
CA GLU A 36 -4.85 19.75 -19.58
C GLU A 36 -6.37 19.57 -19.66
N LYS A 37 -6.88 18.39 -19.30
CA LYS A 37 -8.32 18.10 -19.26
C LYS A 37 -9.11 19.07 -18.38
N TYR A 38 -8.54 19.46 -17.25
CA TYR A 38 -9.25 20.23 -16.22
C TYR A 38 -8.82 21.70 -16.12
N LYS A 39 -7.83 22.17 -16.87
CA LYS A 39 -7.25 23.52 -16.73
C LYS A 39 -8.24 24.68 -16.93
N GLU A 40 -9.29 24.50 -17.74
CA GLU A 40 -10.27 25.52 -18.04
C GLU A 40 -11.49 25.47 -17.10
N ASN A 41 -11.49 24.60 -16.08
CA ASN A 41 -12.62 24.48 -15.18
C ASN A 41 -12.63 25.59 -14.13
N ALA A 42 -13.70 26.40 -14.11
CA ALA A 42 -13.82 27.59 -13.26
C ALA A 42 -13.80 27.28 -11.74
N LYS A 43 -14.09 26.04 -11.32
CA LYS A 43 -14.03 25.63 -9.91
C LYS A 43 -12.63 25.29 -9.45
N ILE A 44 -11.63 25.20 -10.35
CA ILE A 44 -10.27 24.78 -10.04
C ILE A 44 -9.31 25.95 -10.19
N LYS A 45 -8.65 26.34 -9.11
CA LYS A 45 -7.73 27.50 -9.10
C LYS A 45 -6.32 27.18 -9.56
N ALA A 46 -5.81 26.01 -9.16
CA ALA A 46 -4.46 25.58 -9.54
C ALA A 46 -4.41 24.04 -9.70
N ILE A 47 -3.66 23.57 -10.69
CA ILE A 47 -3.49 22.14 -10.98
C ILE A 47 -2.00 21.81 -11.04
N PHE A 48 -1.60 20.77 -10.32
CA PHE A 48 -0.22 20.31 -10.26
C PHE A 48 -0.11 18.81 -10.54
N THR A 49 0.93 18.44 -11.26
CA THR A 49 1.38 17.05 -11.41
C THR A 49 2.51 16.77 -10.41
N LEU A 50 2.94 15.51 -10.31
CA LEU A 50 4.12 15.17 -9.52
C LEU A 50 5.39 15.89 -9.98
N ASN A 51 5.54 16.09 -11.30
CA ASN A 51 6.67 16.84 -11.83
C ASN A 51 6.63 18.31 -11.40
N ASP A 52 5.42 18.90 -11.36
CA ASP A 52 5.25 20.27 -10.87
C ASP A 52 5.66 20.41 -9.40
N ILE A 53 5.26 19.44 -8.56
CA ILE A 53 5.58 19.44 -7.12
C ILE A 53 7.09 19.57 -6.90
N THR A 54 7.88 18.86 -7.69
CA THR A 54 9.34 18.91 -7.55
C THR A 54 9.99 20.07 -8.27
N ASN A 55 9.50 20.42 -9.47
CA ASN A 55 10.07 21.50 -10.28
C ASN A 55 9.71 22.90 -9.76
N GLN A 56 8.58 23.02 -9.05
CA GLN A 56 8.12 24.28 -8.46
C GLN A 56 8.45 24.41 -6.97
N ALA A 57 9.24 23.50 -6.41
CA ALA A 57 9.69 23.59 -5.05
C ALA A 57 10.49 24.88 -4.81
N ARG A 58 10.13 25.61 -3.77
CA ARG A 58 10.85 26.83 -3.34
C ARG A 58 11.22 26.70 -1.87
N TYR A 59 12.47 26.98 -1.55
CA TYR A 59 13.03 26.74 -0.22
C TYR A 59 13.08 28.02 0.66
N THR A 60 12.36 29.06 0.26
CA THR A 60 12.40 30.37 0.95
C THR A 60 11.98 30.30 2.43
N ASN A 61 10.97 29.46 2.72
CA ASN A 61 10.47 29.26 4.09
C ASN A 61 10.88 27.89 4.67
N PHE A 62 11.84 27.21 4.04
CA PHE A 62 12.25 25.87 4.43
C PHE A 62 13.36 25.95 5.47
N SER A 63 13.08 25.56 6.70
CA SER A 63 14.04 25.65 7.81
C SER A 63 14.23 24.30 8.50
N TYR A 64 15.31 24.19 9.27
CA TYR A 64 15.56 23.01 10.10
C TYR A 64 14.45 22.78 11.13
N GLU A 65 13.86 23.86 11.66
CA GLU A 65 12.75 23.74 12.61
C GLU A 65 11.48 23.20 11.95
N GLU A 66 11.22 23.59 10.72
CA GLU A 66 10.13 22.98 9.94
C GLU A 66 10.37 21.49 9.71
N ILE A 67 11.58 21.11 9.28
CA ILE A 67 11.94 19.70 9.06
C ILE A 67 11.76 18.87 10.34
N LYS A 68 12.09 19.42 11.50
CA LYS A 68 11.95 18.74 12.80
C LYS A 68 10.51 18.38 13.14
N LYS A 69 9.53 19.15 12.72
CA LYS A 69 8.10 18.88 12.95
C LYS A 69 7.67 17.57 12.29
N PHE A 70 8.35 17.17 11.22
CA PHE A 70 8.02 16.01 10.40
C PHE A 70 8.92 14.79 10.65
N LYS A 71 9.37 14.55 11.86
CA LYS A 71 10.28 13.42 12.17
C LYS A 71 9.67 12.05 11.82
N ARG A 72 8.38 11.85 12.10
CA ARG A 72 7.65 10.63 11.75
C ARG A 72 7.57 10.47 10.24
N LEU A 73 7.21 11.54 9.57
CA LEU A 73 7.12 11.59 8.13
C LEU A 73 8.44 11.27 7.43
N GLN A 74 9.59 11.68 8.01
CA GLN A 74 10.89 11.38 7.41
C GLN A 74 11.12 9.88 7.23
N ALA A 75 10.73 9.05 8.20
CA ALA A 75 10.86 7.60 8.09
C ALA A 75 9.93 7.03 6.99
N ILE A 76 8.66 7.41 7.03
CA ILE A 76 7.63 6.95 6.07
C ILE A 76 7.91 7.50 4.67
N GLY A 77 8.26 8.78 4.57
CA GLY A 77 8.56 9.44 3.31
C GLY A 77 9.85 8.93 2.65
N ASP A 78 10.88 8.62 3.45
CA ASP A 78 12.10 8.00 2.92
C ASP A 78 11.82 6.60 2.37
N ALA A 79 11.05 5.79 3.07
CA ALA A 79 10.60 4.48 2.57
C ALA A 79 9.78 4.64 1.28
N GLY A 80 8.82 5.55 1.25
CA GLY A 80 7.99 5.82 0.08
C GLY A 80 8.78 6.29 -1.16
N THR A 81 9.74 7.21 -0.97
CA THR A 81 10.58 7.70 -2.09
C THR A 81 11.57 6.65 -2.57
N ARG A 82 12.13 5.84 -1.68
CA ARG A 82 13.03 4.73 -2.06
C ARG A 82 12.36 3.65 -2.87
N ARG A 83 11.07 3.49 -2.74
CA ARG A 83 10.29 2.59 -3.60
C ARG A 83 10.29 3.04 -5.05
N MET A 84 10.42 4.35 -5.26
CA MET A 84 10.40 4.98 -6.57
C MET A 84 11.80 5.18 -7.14
N PHE A 85 12.78 5.46 -6.29
CA PHE A 85 14.14 5.82 -6.69
C PHE A 85 15.19 4.93 -6.02
N ASN A 86 16.04 4.34 -6.84
CA ASN A 86 17.17 3.52 -6.36
C ASN A 86 18.34 4.36 -5.86
N ASP A 87 18.41 5.63 -6.25
CA ASP A 87 19.43 6.57 -5.78
C ASP A 87 18.99 7.23 -4.47
N TYR A 88 19.81 7.08 -3.42
CA TYR A 88 19.51 7.59 -2.09
C TYR A 88 19.42 9.12 -2.06
N GLN A 89 20.37 9.82 -2.68
CA GLN A 89 20.40 11.28 -2.66
C GLN A 89 19.25 11.88 -3.46
N PHE A 90 18.91 11.26 -4.59
CA PHE A 90 17.79 11.70 -5.39
C PHE A 90 16.45 11.42 -4.70
N SER A 91 16.31 10.29 -4.03
CA SER A 91 15.16 9.99 -3.18
C SER A 91 14.96 11.06 -2.09
N ARG A 92 16.04 11.43 -1.40
CA ARG A 92 16.04 12.51 -0.39
C ARG A 92 15.70 13.87 -0.99
N TYR A 93 16.27 14.18 -2.16
CA TYR A 93 15.92 15.40 -2.89
C TYR A 93 14.42 15.49 -3.17
N MET A 94 13.83 14.43 -3.72
CA MET A 94 12.40 14.39 -4.04
C MET A 94 11.52 14.57 -2.80
N PHE A 95 11.93 13.98 -1.69
CA PHE A 95 11.25 14.14 -0.42
C PHE A 95 11.26 15.62 0.05
N TYR A 96 12.44 16.25 0.12
CA TYR A 96 12.53 17.63 0.56
C TYR A 96 11.93 18.63 -0.43
N ALA A 97 12.01 18.37 -1.72
CA ALA A 97 11.34 19.19 -2.74
C ALA A 97 9.81 19.18 -2.54
N SER A 98 9.24 18.00 -2.28
CA SER A 98 7.81 17.88 -1.97
C SER A 98 7.43 18.62 -0.68
N MET A 99 8.24 18.51 0.37
CA MET A 99 8.03 19.27 1.61
C MET A 99 8.04 20.79 1.35
N ALA A 100 9.05 21.28 0.63
CA ALA A 100 9.17 22.70 0.32
C ALA A 100 7.98 23.20 -0.52
N PHE A 101 7.49 22.39 -1.47
CA PHE A 101 6.33 22.71 -2.27
C PHE A 101 5.06 22.87 -1.41
N PHE A 102 4.73 21.87 -0.58
CA PHE A 102 3.55 21.94 0.27
C PHE A 102 3.65 23.01 1.35
N ASN A 103 4.83 23.24 1.91
CA ASN A 103 5.04 24.36 2.82
C ASN A 103 4.64 25.70 2.18
N ASN A 104 5.04 25.93 0.93
CA ASN A 104 4.64 27.13 0.20
C ASN A 104 3.14 27.20 -0.08
N ILE A 105 2.50 26.08 -0.44
CA ILE A 105 1.06 26.01 -0.69
C ILE A 105 0.28 26.39 0.57
N PHE A 106 0.56 25.74 1.70
CA PHE A 106 -0.14 25.99 2.96
C PHE A 106 0.18 27.35 3.59
N SER A 107 1.35 27.91 3.29
CA SER A 107 1.70 29.27 3.72
C SER A 107 1.02 30.37 2.88
N SER A 108 0.59 30.05 1.66
CA SER A 108 0.03 31.03 0.70
C SER A 108 -1.49 31.10 0.70
N GLN A 109 -2.18 30.08 1.16
CA GLN A 109 -3.63 30.00 1.15
C GLN A 109 -4.19 29.07 2.23
N GLN A 110 -5.45 29.28 2.59
CA GLN A 110 -6.16 28.47 3.56
C GLN A 110 -7.11 27.49 2.87
N PHE A 111 -7.26 26.31 3.44
CA PHE A 111 -8.17 25.28 2.98
C PHE A 111 -9.14 24.88 4.10
N ASP A 112 -10.37 24.57 3.71
CA ASP A 112 -11.39 24.05 4.63
C ASP A 112 -11.25 22.54 4.83
N ALA A 113 -10.70 21.82 3.85
CA ALA A 113 -10.41 20.39 3.93
C ALA A 113 -9.29 19.97 2.95
N CYS A 114 -8.63 18.87 3.29
CA CYS A 114 -7.73 18.12 2.42
C CYS A 114 -8.37 16.77 2.11
N VAL A 115 -8.52 16.44 0.83
CA VAL A 115 -9.09 15.16 0.41
C VAL A 115 -8.10 14.42 -0.48
N ILE A 116 -7.81 13.17 -0.15
CA ILE A 116 -6.89 12.32 -0.89
C ILE A 116 -7.64 11.07 -1.32
N THR A 117 -7.73 10.83 -2.61
CA THR A 117 -8.30 9.60 -3.16
C THR A 117 -7.22 8.58 -3.41
N GLU A 118 -7.56 7.34 -3.23
CA GLU A 118 -6.68 6.19 -3.17
C GLU A 118 -5.80 6.16 -1.91
N PRO A 119 -5.46 4.95 -1.44
CA PRO A 119 -4.47 4.86 -0.41
C PRO A 119 -3.22 5.57 -0.92
N VAL A 120 -2.49 6.16 -0.04
CA VAL A 120 -1.27 6.90 -0.26
C VAL A 120 -0.22 6.00 -0.94
N HIS A 121 -0.66 5.33 -2.00
CA HIS A 121 0.05 4.34 -2.74
C HIS A 121 1.11 5.00 -3.60
N GLY A 122 2.29 4.93 -3.16
CA GLY A 122 3.39 5.04 -4.04
C GLY A 122 4.03 6.41 -4.16
N PHE A 123 3.43 7.48 -3.66
CA PHE A 123 4.06 8.79 -3.72
C PHE A 123 4.20 9.38 -2.34
N ALA A 124 5.44 9.57 -1.90
CA ALA A 124 5.74 10.24 -0.64
C ALA A 124 5.08 11.62 -0.53
N SER A 125 4.82 12.27 -1.67
CA SER A 125 4.11 13.54 -1.75
C SER A 125 2.72 13.52 -1.10
N ASP A 126 2.00 12.40 -1.14
CA ASP A 126 0.66 12.34 -0.56
C ASP A 126 0.72 12.26 0.98
N TYR A 127 1.72 11.58 1.54
CA TYR A 127 1.98 11.62 2.97
C TYR A 127 2.41 13.01 3.42
N ILE A 128 3.25 13.68 2.63
CA ILE A 128 3.70 15.02 2.93
C ILE A 128 2.53 16.00 2.91
N LEU A 129 1.66 15.90 1.90
CA LEU A 129 0.42 16.67 1.84
C LEU A 129 -0.43 16.47 3.09
N PHE A 130 -0.61 15.24 3.48
CA PHE A 130 -1.41 14.84 4.64
C PHE A 130 -0.87 15.48 5.94
N GLU A 131 0.42 15.34 6.20
CA GLU A 131 1.07 15.92 7.38
C GLU A 131 1.06 17.44 7.40
N TYR A 132 1.21 18.10 6.25
CA TYR A 132 1.08 19.55 6.16
C TYR A 132 -0.34 20.02 6.44
N ALA A 133 -1.35 19.30 5.97
CA ALA A 133 -2.74 19.61 6.27
C ALA A 133 -3.01 19.50 7.78
N GLU A 134 -2.55 18.43 8.44
CA GLU A 134 -2.66 18.29 9.90
C GLU A 134 -1.93 19.41 10.66
N LEU A 135 -0.69 19.73 10.26
CA LEU A 135 0.09 20.81 10.87
C LEU A 135 -0.63 22.17 10.80
N HIS A 136 -1.36 22.39 9.73
CA HIS A 136 -2.17 23.60 9.52
C HIS A 136 -3.61 23.49 10.03
N HIS A 137 -3.92 22.44 10.80
CA HIS A 137 -5.25 22.16 11.35
C HIS A 137 -6.35 22.10 10.28
N VAL A 138 -5.98 21.65 9.07
CA VAL A 138 -6.93 21.41 7.98
C VAL A 138 -7.42 19.96 8.09
N PRO A 139 -8.73 19.72 8.25
CA PRO A 139 -9.29 18.37 8.30
C PRO A 139 -8.90 17.55 7.08
N VAL A 140 -8.43 16.32 7.31
CA VAL A 140 -7.99 15.44 6.24
C VAL A 140 -8.91 14.24 6.11
N TYR A 141 -9.25 13.91 4.87
CA TYR A 141 -10.03 12.74 4.51
C TYR A 141 -9.30 11.93 3.44
N ASN A 142 -9.12 10.65 3.69
CA ASN A 142 -8.52 9.73 2.75
C ASN A 142 -9.51 8.64 2.35
N LEU A 143 -9.81 8.53 1.05
CA LEU A 143 -10.61 7.46 0.49
C LEU A 143 -9.67 6.29 0.15
N ALA A 144 -9.46 5.39 1.10
CA ALA A 144 -8.56 4.26 0.93
C ALA A 144 -9.26 3.09 0.25
N THR A 145 -8.81 2.70 -0.93
CA THR A 145 -9.35 1.54 -1.62
C THR A 145 -9.12 0.27 -0.80
N HIS A 146 -10.20 -0.46 -0.58
CA HIS A 146 -10.18 -1.75 0.10
C HIS A 146 -10.57 -2.81 -0.90
N GLY A 147 -9.75 -3.41 -1.63
CA GLY A 147 -10.03 -4.44 -2.63
C GLY A 147 -11.52 -4.66 -3.04
N PHE A 148 -11.77 -5.37 -4.13
CA PHE A 148 -13.13 -5.79 -4.53
C PHE A 148 -14.11 -4.64 -4.88
N GLY A 149 -13.57 -3.49 -5.33
CA GLY A 149 -14.41 -2.36 -5.74
C GLY A 149 -15.08 -1.63 -4.58
N ASN A 150 -14.48 -1.67 -3.40
CA ASN A 150 -14.89 -0.92 -2.22
C ASN A 150 -13.78 0.02 -1.75
N PHE A 151 -14.14 1.01 -0.95
CA PHE A 151 -13.21 1.87 -0.24
C PHE A 151 -13.73 2.16 1.17
N CYS A 152 -12.83 2.53 2.07
CA CYS A 152 -13.16 3.11 3.37
C CYS A 152 -12.75 4.58 3.41
N LEU A 153 -13.43 5.35 4.22
CA LEU A 153 -13.07 6.72 4.53
C LEU A 153 -12.24 6.73 5.81
N ASN A 154 -11.02 7.21 5.72
CA ASN A 154 -10.16 7.48 6.87
C ASN A 154 -10.04 8.98 7.05
N ARG A 155 -9.97 9.41 8.29
CA ARG A 155 -9.54 10.76 8.61
C ARG A 155 -8.32 10.68 9.50
N ASP A 156 -7.54 11.68 9.43
CA ASP A 156 -6.33 11.97 10.17
C ASP A 156 -5.35 10.80 10.47
N LEU A 157 -4.06 11.08 10.47
CA LEU A 157 -3.01 10.07 10.65
C LEU A 157 -2.72 9.78 12.14
N GLU A 158 -2.86 10.77 13.03
CA GLU A 158 -2.48 10.62 14.44
C GLU A 158 -3.54 9.85 15.24
N ASN A 159 -4.80 10.17 15.00
CA ASN A 159 -5.93 9.45 15.60
C ASN A 159 -6.58 8.52 14.59
N GLY A 160 -5.89 8.23 13.50
CA GLY A 160 -6.25 7.64 12.23
C GLY A 160 -7.39 6.69 12.36
N GLY A 161 -8.58 7.21 12.21
CA GLY A 161 -9.79 6.48 12.40
C GLY A 161 -10.44 6.16 11.08
N LEU A 162 -10.79 4.91 10.91
CA LEU A 162 -11.83 4.52 9.98
C LEU A 162 -13.10 5.29 10.36
N VAL A 163 -13.66 6.03 9.43
CA VAL A 163 -14.92 6.76 9.66
C VAL A 163 -16.07 5.77 9.68
N SER A 164 -16.75 5.71 10.83
CA SER A 164 -17.91 4.83 11.00
C SER A 164 -19.14 5.42 10.30
N LEU A 165 -19.77 4.61 9.46
CA LEU A 165 -21.00 4.96 8.77
C LEU A 165 -22.19 4.55 9.64
N SER A 166 -22.96 5.51 10.15
CA SER A 166 -24.09 5.27 11.07
C SER A 166 -25.22 4.46 10.42
N ASP A 167 -25.43 4.68 9.12
CA ASP A 167 -26.36 3.91 8.29
C ASP A 167 -25.74 3.74 6.89
N ASN A 168 -25.52 2.50 6.49
CA ASN A 168 -24.94 2.18 5.21
C ASN A 168 -25.75 1.10 4.46
N PRO A 169 -26.84 1.51 3.80
CA PRO A 169 -27.65 0.60 2.99
C PRO A 169 -26.94 0.15 1.71
N LEU A 170 -25.84 0.83 1.32
CA LEU A 170 -25.10 0.53 0.10
C LEU A 170 -24.26 -0.74 0.20
N PHE A 171 -23.95 -1.20 1.42
CA PHE A 171 -23.22 -2.44 1.64
C PHE A 171 -24.18 -3.57 2.04
N THR A 172 -24.68 -4.30 1.04
CA THR A 172 -25.66 -5.40 1.22
C THR A 172 -24.96 -6.73 1.52
N LYS A 173 -25.74 -7.72 2.01
CA LYS A 173 -25.23 -9.11 2.18
C LYS A 173 -24.78 -9.71 0.86
N GLU A 174 -25.46 -9.43 -0.25
CA GLU A 174 -25.08 -9.89 -1.57
C GLU A 174 -23.70 -9.37 -1.96
N ARG A 175 -23.47 -8.07 -1.81
CA ARG A 175 -22.16 -7.44 -2.05
C ARG A 175 -21.07 -8.00 -1.13
N PHE A 176 -21.40 -8.30 0.11
CA PHE A 176 -20.48 -8.97 1.03
C PHE A 176 -20.07 -10.34 0.51
N TYR A 177 -21.01 -11.17 0.05
CA TYR A 177 -20.69 -12.47 -0.52
C TYR A 177 -19.86 -12.36 -1.81
N GLU A 178 -20.16 -11.41 -2.68
CA GLU A 178 -19.33 -11.14 -3.86
C GLU A 178 -17.89 -10.75 -3.46
N THR A 179 -17.75 -9.90 -2.44
CA THR A 179 -16.46 -9.49 -1.92
C THR A 179 -15.69 -10.67 -1.32
N ALA A 180 -16.33 -11.50 -0.52
CA ALA A 180 -15.71 -12.65 0.12
C ALA A 180 -15.33 -13.75 -0.92
N HIS A 181 -16.20 -14.04 -1.87
CA HIS A 181 -15.98 -15.08 -2.89
C HIS A 181 -15.09 -14.63 -4.06
N TYR A 182 -14.85 -13.35 -4.24
CA TYR A 182 -13.89 -12.86 -5.25
C TYR A 182 -12.50 -13.47 -5.06
N THR A 183 -12.08 -13.67 -3.81
CA THR A 183 -10.83 -14.36 -3.48
C THR A 183 -10.83 -15.80 -3.99
N GLU A 184 -11.94 -16.50 -3.90
CA GLU A 184 -12.10 -17.87 -4.41
C GLU A 184 -12.14 -17.93 -5.94
N GLN A 185 -12.80 -16.97 -6.58
CA GLN A 185 -12.87 -16.91 -8.06
C GLN A 185 -11.52 -16.59 -8.70
N LYS A 186 -10.66 -15.80 -8.03
CA LYS A 186 -9.27 -15.60 -8.48
C LYS A 186 -8.38 -16.83 -8.35
N LYS A 187 -8.78 -17.83 -7.57
CA LYS A 187 -8.04 -19.09 -7.36
C LYS A 187 -8.20 -20.09 -8.51
N ALA A 188 -9.13 -19.88 -9.44
CA ALA A 188 -9.20 -20.72 -10.63
C ALA A 188 -7.84 -20.67 -11.34
N PRO A 189 -7.16 -21.80 -11.57
CA PRO A 189 -5.85 -21.83 -12.20
C PRO A 189 -5.98 -21.16 -13.56
N LYS A 190 -5.40 -19.98 -13.72
CA LYS A 190 -5.17 -19.43 -15.06
C LYS A 190 -4.34 -20.48 -15.76
N ASN A 191 -4.89 -21.06 -16.83
CA ASN A 191 -4.29 -22.09 -17.68
C ASN A 191 -2.78 -21.89 -17.74
N ASP A 192 -2.07 -22.92 -17.30
CA ASP A 192 -0.61 -22.92 -17.23
C ASP A 192 -0.09 -22.53 -18.62
N ILE A 193 0.44 -21.33 -18.73
CA ILE A 193 1.02 -20.86 -19.98
C ILE A 193 2.24 -21.75 -20.17
N GLY A 194 2.12 -22.79 -20.98
CA GLY A 194 3.18 -23.77 -21.17
C GLY A 194 4.52 -23.10 -21.38
N LEU A 195 5.57 -23.72 -20.87
CA LEU A 195 6.96 -23.20 -20.83
C LEU A 195 7.37 -22.51 -22.15
N LYS A 196 6.92 -23.02 -23.31
CA LYS A 196 7.16 -22.45 -24.63
C LYS A 196 6.54 -21.06 -24.84
N ASN A 197 5.32 -20.84 -24.34
CA ASN A 197 4.63 -19.56 -24.41
C ASN A 197 5.18 -18.58 -23.34
N TYR A 198 5.63 -19.10 -22.22
CA TYR A 198 6.34 -18.33 -21.20
C TYR A 198 7.68 -17.80 -21.73
N VAL A 199 8.49 -18.65 -22.36
CA VAL A 199 9.77 -18.28 -22.98
C VAL A 199 9.54 -17.30 -24.13
N LYS A 200 8.52 -17.54 -24.96
CA LYS A 200 8.17 -16.65 -26.08
C LYS A 200 7.71 -15.27 -25.60
N LYS A 201 6.87 -15.19 -24.57
CA LYS A 201 6.51 -13.93 -23.91
C LYS A 201 7.73 -13.25 -23.27
N TRP A 202 8.57 -14.02 -22.62
CA TRP A 202 9.78 -13.52 -21.97
C TRP A 202 10.77 -12.93 -22.99
N VAL A 203 11.06 -13.64 -24.07
CA VAL A 203 11.99 -13.19 -25.14
C VAL A 203 11.40 -12.01 -25.93
N LEU A 204 10.12 -12.04 -26.25
CA LEU A 204 9.49 -10.95 -27.02
C LEU A 204 9.21 -9.71 -26.16
N HIS A 205 8.79 -9.90 -24.91
CA HIS A 205 8.43 -8.76 -24.07
C HIS A 205 9.65 -8.12 -23.40
N ILE A 206 10.54 -8.89 -22.83
CA ILE A 206 11.75 -8.34 -22.19
C ILE A 206 12.82 -8.01 -23.22
N GLY A 207 13.11 -8.93 -24.13
CA GLY A 207 14.12 -8.69 -25.17
C GLY A 207 13.68 -7.64 -26.18
N GLY A 208 12.45 -7.72 -26.67
CA GLY A 208 11.91 -6.77 -27.64
C GLY A 208 11.68 -5.39 -27.04
N MET A 209 11.07 -5.29 -25.88
CA MET A 209 10.84 -4.02 -25.19
C MET A 209 12.14 -3.39 -24.70
N ALA A 210 13.07 -4.17 -24.16
CA ALA A 210 14.38 -3.67 -23.75
C ALA A 210 15.17 -3.17 -24.96
N LEU A 211 15.13 -3.88 -26.10
CA LEU A 211 15.77 -3.45 -27.34
C LEU A 211 15.12 -2.16 -27.88
N LEU A 212 13.79 -2.10 -27.95
CA LEU A 212 13.06 -0.90 -28.39
C LEU A 212 13.35 0.30 -27.48
N ARG A 213 13.38 0.11 -26.19
CA ARG A 213 13.73 1.15 -25.21
C ARG A 213 15.19 1.60 -25.37
N THR A 214 16.11 0.66 -25.58
CA THR A 214 17.51 0.97 -25.86
C THR A 214 17.66 1.79 -27.15
N VAL A 215 17.01 1.37 -28.22
CA VAL A 215 17.00 2.08 -29.51
C VAL A 215 16.38 3.46 -29.33
N PHE A 216 15.26 3.59 -28.65
CA PHE A 216 14.62 4.87 -28.36
C PHE A 216 15.54 5.83 -27.58
N CYS A 217 16.18 5.35 -26.51
CA CYS A 217 17.12 6.15 -25.72
C CYS A 217 18.35 6.58 -26.52
N LEU A 218 18.87 5.72 -27.43
CA LEU A 218 19.99 6.04 -28.29
C LEU A 218 19.62 7.10 -29.36
N ILE A 219 18.44 6.97 -29.97
CA ILE A 219 17.96 7.91 -31.00
C ILE A 219 17.71 9.29 -30.38
N HIS A 220 17.09 9.35 -29.22
CA HIS A 220 16.76 10.61 -28.54
C HIS A 220 17.91 11.17 -27.69
N ARG A 221 19.11 10.57 -27.74
CA ARG A 221 20.29 10.93 -26.92
C ARG A 221 19.99 11.04 -25.44
N ASN A 222 18.95 10.41 -25.00
CA ASN A 222 18.49 10.46 -23.60
C ASN A 222 19.01 9.21 -22.88
N ARG A 223 19.96 9.40 -21.95
CA ARG A 223 20.51 8.30 -21.15
C ARG A 223 19.54 7.78 -20.08
N PHE A 224 18.42 8.48 -19.89
CA PHE A 224 17.43 8.14 -18.89
C PHE A 224 16.19 7.55 -19.54
N MET A 225 15.73 6.44 -19.00
CA MET A 225 14.40 5.91 -19.31
C MET A 225 13.41 6.53 -18.35
N THR A 226 12.36 7.14 -18.88
CA THR A 226 11.20 7.50 -18.07
C THR A 226 10.16 6.39 -18.20
N ILE A 227 9.98 5.63 -17.13
CA ILE A 227 8.86 4.71 -17.00
C ILE A 227 7.95 5.32 -15.94
N ASN A 228 6.78 5.79 -16.34
CA ASN A 228 5.80 6.38 -15.43
C ASN A 228 6.43 7.41 -14.46
N PHE A 229 7.18 8.38 -14.98
CA PHE A 229 7.83 9.47 -14.24
C PHE A 229 9.17 9.15 -13.53
N PHE A 230 9.71 7.93 -13.64
CA PHE A 230 10.97 7.60 -12.96
C PHE A 230 12.11 7.57 -13.98
N PRO A 231 13.15 8.41 -13.81
CA PRO A 231 14.33 8.36 -14.63
C PRO A 231 15.23 7.20 -14.18
N TYR A 232 15.43 6.22 -15.04
CA TYR A 232 16.42 5.16 -14.87
C TYR A 232 17.43 5.22 -15.99
N THR A 233 18.70 4.95 -15.65
CA THR A 233 19.68 4.65 -16.66
C THR A 233 19.46 3.23 -17.20
N LEU A 234 19.88 2.98 -18.46
CA LEU A 234 19.83 1.64 -19.03
C LEU A 234 20.66 0.65 -18.20
N GLU A 235 21.79 1.10 -17.66
CA GLU A 235 22.67 0.31 -16.80
C GLU A 235 21.93 -0.13 -15.51
N GLU A 236 21.25 0.78 -14.82
CA GLU A 236 20.46 0.48 -13.63
C GLU A 236 19.36 -0.52 -13.93
N TYR A 237 18.69 -0.40 -15.07
CA TYR A 237 17.62 -1.33 -15.46
C TYR A 237 18.17 -2.74 -15.68
N TYR A 238 19.21 -2.92 -16.50
CA TYR A 238 19.79 -4.23 -16.78
C TYR A 238 20.47 -4.84 -15.55
N PHE A 239 21.16 -4.03 -14.76
CA PHE A 239 21.80 -4.49 -13.53
C PHE A 239 20.77 -4.93 -12.48
N SER A 240 19.64 -4.26 -12.42
CA SER A 240 18.52 -4.64 -11.55
C SER A 240 17.94 -6.01 -11.93
N TRP A 241 17.77 -6.29 -13.23
CA TRP A 241 17.36 -7.62 -13.69
C TRP A 241 18.33 -8.71 -13.30
N TYR A 242 19.64 -8.47 -13.41
CA TYR A 242 20.65 -9.39 -12.96
C TYR A 242 20.58 -9.63 -11.44
N LYS A 243 20.42 -8.57 -10.65
CA LYS A 243 20.25 -8.68 -9.20
C LYS A 243 19.02 -9.50 -8.84
N ILE A 244 17.86 -9.23 -9.44
CA ILE A 244 16.64 -10.01 -9.22
C ILE A 244 16.84 -11.48 -9.56
N TRP A 245 17.41 -11.78 -10.71
CA TRP A 245 17.72 -13.16 -11.08
C TRP A 245 18.63 -13.84 -10.06
N SER A 246 19.66 -13.15 -9.59
CA SER A 246 20.62 -13.65 -8.59
C SER A 246 19.96 -13.87 -7.22
N ILE A 247 19.06 -12.99 -6.78
CA ILE A 247 18.28 -13.14 -5.55
C ILE A 247 17.37 -14.36 -5.65
N ARG A 248 16.61 -14.50 -6.72
CA ARG A 248 15.70 -15.63 -6.95
C ARG A 248 16.42 -16.97 -6.97
N ARG A 249 17.59 -17.02 -7.65
CA ARG A 249 18.43 -18.23 -7.64
C ARG A 249 18.90 -18.58 -6.23
N TYR A 250 19.18 -17.58 -5.40
CA TYR A 250 19.57 -17.80 -4.00
C TYR A 250 18.38 -18.30 -3.18
N VAL A 251 17.24 -17.63 -3.24
CA VAL A 251 16.04 -17.98 -2.45
C VAL A 251 15.54 -19.38 -2.74
N ARG A 252 15.55 -19.80 -4.02
CA ARG A 252 15.16 -21.17 -4.40
C ARG A 252 16.00 -22.26 -3.72
N LYS A 253 17.21 -21.95 -3.26
CA LYS A 253 18.05 -22.90 -2.52
C LYS A 253 17.66 -22.97 -1.05
N LEU A 254 16.93 -21.98 -0.54
CA LEU A 254 16.46 -21.90 0.83
C LEU A 254 15.10 -22.55 1.02
N TYR A 255 14.38 -22.88 -0.07
CA TYR A 255 13.06 -23.48 0.03
C TYR A 255 13.13 -24.81 0.77
N SER A 256 12.37 -24.86 1.85
CA SER A 256 12.13 -26.06 2.63
C SER A 256 10.86 -26.77 2.16
N ARG A 257 10.78 -28.05 2.40
CA ARG A 257 9.56 -28.80 2.20
C ARG A 257 8.56 -28.43 3.29
N TYR A 258 7.33 -28.12 2.87
CA TYR A 258 6.22 -27.88 3.78
C TYR A 258 5.79 -29.20 4.42
N ASP A 259 5.59 -29.19 5.74
CA ASP A 259 5.10 -30.31 6.53
C ASP A 259 3.80 -29.88 7.24
N ALA A 260 2.68 -30.54 6.89
CA ALA A 260 1.37 -30.26 7.45
C ALA A 260 1.14 -30.92 8.83
N ASP A 261 1.95 -31.90 9.21
CA ASP A 261 1.76 -32.68 10.44
C ASP A 261 2.41 -32.00 11.66
N CYS A 262 3.34 -31.08 11.42
CA CYS A 262 3.97 -30.29 12.48
C CYS A 262 3.14 -29.03 12.78
N PRO A 263 2.98 -28.61 14.05
CA PRO A 263 2.32 -27.35 14.35
C PRO A 263 3.14 -26.16 13.85
N TYR A 264 2.46 -25.22 13.17
CA TYR A 264 3.14 -24.07 12.60
C TYR A 264 2.26 -22.83 12.54
N LEU A 265 2.92 -21.68 12.51
CA LEU A 265 2.39 -20.40 12.09
C LEU A 265 2.91 -20.09 10.69
N ILE A 266 2.08 -19.51 9.83
CA ILE A 266 2.51 -19.04 8.51
C ILE A 266 2.50 -17.52 8.43
N TYR A 267 3.63 -16.94 7.97
CA TYR A 267 3.74 -15.53 7.63
C TYR A 267 3.78 -15.35 6.11
N PHE A 268 2.85 -14.57 5.58
CA PHE A 268 2.83 -14.24 4.17
C PHE A 268 3.57 -12.91 3.92
N LEU A 269 4.65 -12.99 3.15
CA LEU A 269 5.40 -11.82 2.72
C LEU A 269 4.56 -10.98 1.76
N HIS A 270 4.62 -9.69 1.96
CA HIS A 270 4.17 -8.74 0.95
C HIS A 270 5.12 -8.67 -0.21
N PHE A 271 4.58 -8.34 -1.37
CA PHE A 271 5.40 -7.91 -2.50
C PHE A 271 5.95 -6.51 -2.20
N GLU A 272 7.26 -6.39 -2.09
CA GLU A 272 7.93 -5.09 -2.01
C GLU A 272 8.59 -4.78 -3.35
N PRO A 273 8.47 -3.58 -3.83
CA PRO A 273 8.13 -2.32 -3.14
C PRO A 273 6.65 -1.88 -3.26
N GLU A 274 5.69 -2.69 -2.92
CA GLU A 274 4.28 -2.28 -2.90
C GLU A 274 3.98 -1.31 -1.74
N ALA A 275 3.05 -0.35 -1.97
CA ALA A 275 2.74 0.71 -1.02
C ALA A 275 1.95 0.30 0.21
N SER A 276 1.24 -0.82 0.13
CA SER A 276 0.34 -1.27 1.19
C SER A 276 1.04 -1.41 2.54
N ILE A 277 2.29 -1.86 2.55
CA ILE A 277 3.07 -2.00 3.78
C ILE A 277 3.22 -0.65 4.47
N THR A 278 3.81 0.33 3.79
CA THR A 278 4.07 1.66 4.38
C THR A 278 2.78 2.36 4.80
N ASN A 279 1.69 2.15 4.04
CA ASN A 279 0.40 2.76 4.34
C ASN A 279 -0.26 2.18 5.60
N TYR A 280 -0.19 0.86 5.78
CA TYR A 280 -0.87 0.19 6.88
C TYR A 280 0.03 -0.10 8.08
N ALA A 281 1.31 -0.42 7.89
CA ALA A 281 2.24 -0.69 8.98
C ALA A 281 2.86 0.58 9.57
N GLU A 282 2.93 1.64 8.77
CA GLU A 282 3.61 2.89 9.12
C GLU A 282 5.06 2.68 9.57
N THR A 283 5.30 2.60 10.88
CA THR A 283 6.66 2.47 11.44
C THR A 283 7.12 1.02 11.63
N LEU A 284 6.18 0.06 11.73
CA LEU A 284 6.51 -1.36 11.85
C LEU A 284 6.42 -2.06 10.47
N ASP A 285 7.16 -1.53 9.50
CA ASP A 285 7.12 -1.95 8.10
C ASP A 285 8.20 -2.99 7.73
N SER A 286 9.13 -3.27 8.63
CA SER A 286 10.24 -4.21 8.37
C SER A 286 9.81 -5.67 8.54
N GLN A 287 9.51 -6.33 7.45
CA GLN A 287 9.11 -7.75 7.47
C GLN A 287 10.16 -8.67 8.14
N PRO A 288 11.50 -8.50 7.96
CA PRO A 288 12.48 -9.30 8.70
C PRO A 288 12.39 -9.12 10.23
N VAL A 289 12.11 -7.90 10.70
CA VAL A 289 11.93 -7.64 12.13
C VAL A 289 10.69 -8.35 12.66
N ILE A 290 9.57 -8.26 11.94
CA ILE A 290 8.33 -8.97 12.31
C ILE A 290 8.55 -10.48 12.38
N ILE A 291 9.22 -11.06 11.39
CA ILE A 291 9.52 -12.49 11.35
C ILE A 291 10.40 -12.89 12.53
N GLU A 292 11.41 -12.08 12.87
CA GLU A 292 12.28 -12.33 14.03
C GLU A 292 11.50 -12.21 15.35
N MET A 293 10.61 -11.23 15.50
CA MET A 293 9.72 -11.12 16.67
C MET A 293 8.86 -12.37 16.82
N ILE A 294 8.22 -12.83 15.75
CA ILE A 294 7.41 -14.06 15.78
C ILE A 294 8.29 -15.25 16.16
N SER A 295 9.46 -15.39 15.53
CA SER A 295 10.41 -16.49 15.80
C SER A 295 10.82 -16.57 17.29
N GLN A 296 10.98 -15.41 17.95
CA GLN A 296 11.35 -15.35 19.38
C GLN A 296 10.20 -15.70 20.32
N CYS A 297 8.96 -15.47 19.91
CA CYS A 297 7.78 -15.78 20.70
C CYS A 297 7.16 -17.14 20.36
N LEU A 298 7.61 -17.79 19.29
CA LEU A 298 6.98 -19.03 18.82
C LEU A 298 7.09 -20.13 19.85
N PRO A 299 6.01 -20.88 20.16
CA PRO A 299 6.06 -21.99 21.09
C PRO A 299 7.10 -23.05 20.70
N GLU A 300 7.66 -23.72 21.69
CA GLU A 300 8.63 -24.81 21.46
C GLU A 300 7.99 -25.91 20.59
N GLY A 301 8.73 -26.39 19.60
CA GLY A 301 8.29 -27.41 18.67
C GLY A 301 7.45 -26.88 17.49
N TRP A 302 7.15 -25.56 17.45
CA TRP A 302 6.46 -24.97 16.32
C TRP A 302 7.44 -24.45 15.27
N THR A 303 7.00 -24.44 14.03
CA THR A 303 7.73 -23.84 12.90
C THR A 303 7.04 -22.58 12.41
N LEU A 304 7.82 -21.53 12.12
CA LEU A 304 7.34 -20.37 11.35
C LEU A 304 7.63 -20.61 9.87
N TYR A 305 6.60 -20.90 9.10
CA TYR A 305 6.74 -20.89 7.65
C TYR A 305 6.61 -19.47 7.12
N VAL A 306 7.51 -19.11 6.20
CA VAL A 306 7.48 -17.82 5.49
C VAL A 306 7.24 -18.08 4.01
N LYS A 307 6.18 -17.50 3.47
CA LYS A 307 5.78 -17.69 2.08
C LYS A 307 5.90 -16.39 1.30
N GLU A 308 6.63 -16.43 0.18
CA GLU A 308 6.77 -15.29 -0.70
C GLU A 308 5.48 -14.96 -1.45
N HIS A 309 5.32 -13.68 -1.77
CA HIS A 309 4.20 -13.23 -2.58
C HIS A 309 4.36 -13.73 -4.04
N PRO A 310 3.33 -14.33 -4.64
CA PRO A 310 3.45 -14.92 -5.98
C PRO A 310 3.76 -13.89 -7.07
N ASP A 311 3.39 -12.62 -6.87
CA ASP A 311 3.69 -11.55 -7.81
C ASP A 311 5.19 -11.24 -7.91
N THR A 312 5.99 -11.56 -6.88
CA THR A 312 7.45 -11.50 -6.95
C THR A 312 8.02 -12.23 -8.17
N TYR A 313 7.30 -13.23 -8.69
CA TYR A 313 7.70 -14.05 -9.82
C TYR A 313 7.00 -13.71 -11.14
N LYS A 314 6.03 -12.77 -11.11
CA LYS A 314 5.31 -12.32 -12.31
C LYS A 314 5.93 -11.07 -12.95
N LEU A 315 7.20 -10.80 -12.75
CA LEU A 315 7.93 -9.61 -13.22
C LEU A 315 7.94 -9.40 -14.75
N ASN A 316 7.14 -10.16 -15.47
CA ASN A 316 7.01 -10.09 -16.94
C ASN A 316 5.76 -9.33 -17.38
N THR A 317 5.06 -8.66 -16.49
CA THR A 317 3.88 -7.87 -16.81
C THR A 317 4.24 -6.39 -16.78
N GLU A 318 3.58 -5.57 -17.59
CA GLU A 318 3.78 -4.12 -17.66
C GLU A 318 3.75 -3.45 -16.29
N ARG A 319 2.96 -4.00 -15.36
CA ARG A 319 2.83 -3.54 -13.98
C ARG A 319 4.15 -3.63 -13.19
N PHE A 320 5.04 -4.57 -13.52
CA PHE A 320 6.25 -4.85 -12.75
C PHE A 320 7.54 -4.27 -13.35
N ASP A 321 7.56 -3.93 -14.62
CA ASP A 321 8.67 -3.18 -15.21
C ASP A 321 8.96 -1.90 -14.41
N PHE A 322 7.94 -1.38 -13.79
CA PHE A 322 7.95 -0.20 -12.94
C PHE A 322 8.82 -0.37 -11.67
N PHE A 323 8.75 -1.54 -11.03
CA PHE A 323 9.43 -1.80 -9.75
C PHE A 323 10.79 -2.50 -9.89
N VAL A 324 11.15 -2.89 -11.10
CA VAL A 324 12.40 -3.66 -11.34
C VAL A 324 13.64 -3.01 -10.71
N PRO A 325 13.89 -1.70 -10.87
CA PRO A 325 15.09 -1.09 -10.34
C PRO A 325 15.13 -1.05 -8.80
N THR A 326 13.99 -0.97 -8.14
CA THR A 326 13.91 -0.81 -6.68
C THR A 326 13.71 -2.13 -5.94
N TYR A 327 13.23 -3.19 -6.59
CA TYR A 327 12.97 -4.48 -5.96
C TYR A 327 14.12 -5.00 -5.10
N SER A 328 15.35 -4.96 -5.61
CA SER A 328 16.53 -5.49 -4.90
C SER A 328 16.95 -4.66 -3.68
N VAL A 329 16.39 -3.47 -3.51
CA VAL A 329 16.61 -2.62 -2.32
C VAL A 329 15.81 -3.18 -1.14
N PHE A 330 14.58 -3.65 -1.39
CA PHE A 330 13.67 -4.15 -0.37
C PHE A 330 13.83 -5.64 -0.08
N GLN A 331 13.95 -6.47 -1.12
CA GLN A 331 14.10 -7.92 -0.98
C GLN A 331 15.48 -8.38 -1.48
N SER A 332 16.53 -8.07 -0.71
CA SER A 332 17.90 -8.41 -1.01
C SER A 332 18.25 -9.84 -0.54
N LYS A 333 19.43 -10.36 -0.93
CA LYS A 333 19.94 -11.61 -0.37
C LYS A 333 20.16 -11.55 1.15
N TYR A 334 20.45 -10.36 1.70
CA TYR A 334 20.60 -10.18 3.14
C TYR A 334 19.27 -10.36 3.87
N PHE A 335 18.18 -9.86 3.29
CA PHE A 335 16.83 -10.09 3.77
C PHE A 335 16.54 -11.60 3.94
N PHE A 336 16.74 -12.39 2.90
CA PHE A 336 16.48 -13.83 2.95
C PHE A 336 17.50 -14.59 3.84
N ARG A 337 18.77 -14.15 3.87
CA ARG A 337 19.78 -14.73 4.74
C ARG A 337 19.45 -14.53 6.22
N LYS A 338 18.89 -13.37 6.58
CA LYS A 338 18.45 -13.10 7.95
C LYS A 338 17.37 -14.10 8.38
N MET A 339 16.37 -14.34 7.53
CA MET A 339 15.31 -15.32 7.81
C MET A 339 15.86 -16.75 7.92
N ASP A 340 16.71 -17.16 7.00
CA ASP A 340 17.36 -18.48 6.98
C ASP A 340 18.26 -18.73 8.20
N SER A 341 18.74 -17.68 8.86
CA SER A 341 19.55 -17.80 10.07
C SER A 341 18.75 -18.12 11.34
N LEU A 342 17.42 -18.00 11.30
CA LEU A 342 16.52 -18.28 12.42
C LEU A 342 16.17 -19.78 12.44
N LYS A 343 16.44 -20.47 13.56
CA LYS A 343 16.38 -21.94 13.64
C LYS A 343 14.98 -22.53 13.43
N ASN A 344 13.95 -21.79 13.85
CA ASN A 344 12.55 -22.22 13.77
C ASN A 344 11.79 -21.53 12.61
N VAL A 345 12.51 -20.95 11.65
CA VAL A 345 11.95 -20.30 10.45
C VAL A 345 12.32 -21.12 9.22
N SER A 346 11.34 -21.34 8.36
CA SER A 346 11.52 -22.06 7.09
C SER A 346 10.82 -21.32 5.95
N ILE A 347 11.54 -21.08 4.85
CA ILE A 347 10.99 -20.44 3.67
C ILE A 347 10.39 -21.51 2.77
N ILE A 348 9.10 -21.40 2.40
CA ILE A 348 8.43 -22.36 1.52
C ILE A 348 8.26 -21.82 0.11
N ASP A 349 8.15 -22.72 -0.86
CA ASP A 349 7.99 -22.36 -2.27
C ASP A 349 6.72 -21.49 -2.47
N TYR A 350 6.87 -20.37 -3.17
CA TYR A 350 5.75 -19.48 -3.53
C TYR A 350 4.63 -20.20 -4.30
N LYS A 351 4.94 -21.32 -4.96
CA LYS A 351 3.97 -22.16 -5.70
C LYS A 351 3.06 -22.97 -4.80
N THR A 352 3.45 -23.21 -3.55
CA THR A 352 2.59 -23.92 -2.60
C THR A 352 1.27 -23.14 -2.47
N PRO A 353 0.11 -23.78 -2.66
CA PRO A 353 -1.17 -23.08 -2.62
C PRO A 353 -1.41 -22.42 -1.26
N ALA A 354 -1.80 -21.13 -1.24
CA ALA A 354 -2.06 -20.41 0.00
C ALA A 354 -3.14 -21.08 0.84
N THR A 355 -4.24 -21.52 0.19
CA THR A 355 -5.34 -22.22 0.85
C THR A 355 -4.92 -23.50 1.56
N GLU A 356 -3.99 -24.26 0.99
CA GLU A 356 -3.47 -25.47 1.60
C GLU A 356 -2.74 -25.17 2.89
N VAL A 357 -1.79 -24.23 2.84
CA VAL A 357 -0.99 -23.87 4.02
C VAL A 357 -1.80 -23.12 5.07
N ILE A 358 -2.82 -22.38 4.69
CA ILE A 358 -3.74 -21.72 5.64
C ILE A 358 -4.55 -22.79 6.39
N ARG A 359 -5.11 -23.77 5.68
CA ARG A 359 -6.00 -24.79 6.27
C ARG A 359 -5.36 -25.57 7.42
N HIS A 360 -4.07 -25.87 7.33
CA HIS A 360 -3.35 -26.64 8.35
C HIS A 360 -2.62 -25.77 9.36
N ALA A 361 -2.53 -24.45 9.14
CA ALA A 361 -1.87 -23.54 10.07
C ALA A 361 -2.60 -23.43 11.41
N LYS A 362 -1.85 -23.28 12.50
CA LYS A 362 -2.37 -22.87 13.81
C LYS A 362 -2.78 -21.40 13.80
N ALA A 363 -2.07 -20.57 13.05
CA ALA A 363 -2.39 -19.16 12.83
C ALA A 363 -1.78 -18.63 11.54
N VAL A 364 -2.33 -17.54 11.04
CA VAL A 364 -1.87 -16.85 9.83
C VAL A 364 -1.46 -15.42 10.20
N ALA A 365 -0.28 -15.01 9.77
CA ALA A 365 0.25 -13.69 10.03
C ALA A 365 0.63 -12.96 8.73
N SER A 366 0.39 -11.67 8.71
CA SER A 366 0.89 -10.74 7.68
C SER A 366 0.76 -9.31 8.21
N ILE A 367 1.32 -8.32 7.52
CA ILE A 367 1.06 -6.92 7.87
C ILE A 367 -0.40 -6.59 7.53
N CYS A 368 -0.76 -6.71 6.26
CA CYS A 368 -2.11 -6.52 5.72
C CYS A 368 -2.27 -7.43 4.50
N GLY A 369 -3.38 -7.39 3.84
CA GLY A 369 -3.54 -8.08 2.56
C GLY A 369 -4.68 -9.08 2.53
N THR A 370 -5.01 -9.51 1.32
CA THR A 370 -6.15 -10.39 1.05
C THR A 370 -6.00 -11.78 1.67
N VAL A 371 -4.79 -12.21 1.95
CA VAL A 371 -4.51 -13.50 2.59
C VAL A 371 -5.06 -13.59 4.01
N LEU A 372 -5.13 -12.46 4.75
CA LEU A 372 -5.74 -12.45 6.08
C LEU A 372 -7.26 -12.66 6.01
N MET A 373 -7.90 -12.14 4.95
CA MET A 373 -9.30 -12.44 4.68
C MET A 373 -9.50 -13.93 4.34
N GLU A 374 -8.59 -14.53 3.56
CA GLU A 374 -8.63 -15.96 3.27
C GLU A 374 -8.55 -16.80 4.57
N ALA A 375 -7.71 -16.36 5.51
CA ALA A 375 -7.59 -17.00 6.82
C ALA A 375 -8.85 -16.87 7.68
N ILE A 376 -9.49 -15.70 7.66
CA ILE A 376 -10.77 -15.44 8.33
C ILE A 376 -11.87 -16.38 7.78
N LEU A 377 -11.97 -16.51 6.47
CA LEU A 377 -12.93 -17.41 5.83
C LEU A 377 -12.69 -18.90 6.16
N GLU A 378 -11.44 -19.29 6.38
CA GLU A 378 -11.04 -20.63 6.84
C GLU A 378 -11.09 -20.74 8.39
N LYS A 379 -11.63 -19.74 9.09
CA LYS A 379 -11.76 -19.67 10.57
C LYS A 379 -10.43 -19.89 11.32
N LYS A 380 -9.34 -19.35 10.78
CA LYS A 380 -8.02 -19.43 11.40
C LYS A 380 -7.73 -18.20 12.24
N PRO A 381 -7.04 -18.32 13.38
CA PRO A 381 -6.51 -17.18 14.10
C PRO A 381 -5.64 -16.29 13.20
N VAL A 382 -5.90 -15.00 13.20
CA VAL A 382 -5.24 -14.01 12.34
C VAL A 382 -4.45 -13.04 13.20
N LEU A 383 -3.18 -12.84 12.83
CA LEU A 383 -2.30 -11.81 13.39
C LEU A 383 -2.00 -10.77 12.31
N THR A 384 -2.36 -9.52 12.57
CA THR A 384 -2.02 -8.40 11.70
C THR A 384 -1.04 -7.45 12.38
N PHE A 385 -0.06 -6.94 11.61
CA PHE A 385 0.90 -5.93 12.05
C PHE A 385 0.57 -4.55 11.47
N ALA A 386 -0.63 -4.39 10.93
CA ALA A 386 -1.13 -3.10 10.47
C ALA A 386 -1.54 -2.20 11.65
N ASN A 387 -1.51 -0.88 11.42
CA ASN A 387 -2.09 0.07 12.35
C ASN A 387 -3.58 -0.22 12.56
N PRO A 388 -4.02 -0.54 13.79
CA PRO A 388 -5.40 -0.94 14.06
C PRO A 388 -6.42 0.15 13.73
N HIS A 389 -6.03 1.41 13.74
CA HIS A 389 -6.94 2.52 13.43
C HIS A 389 -7.22 2.68 11.94
N LYS A 390 -6.38 2.12 11.06
CA LYS A 390 -6.49 2.24 9.60
C LYS A 390 -6.94 0.96 8.91
N TYR A 391 -6.67 -0.19 9.49
CA TYR A 391 -6.90 -1.46 8.84
C TYR A 391 -8.24 -2.07 9.28
N ILE A 392 -9.11 -2.30 8.32
CA ILE A 392 -10.50 -2.71 8.59
C ILE A 392 -10.59 -4.05 9.30
N LEU A 393 -9.73 -5.03 8.99
CA LEU A 393 -9.77 -6.33 9.66
C LEU A 393 -9.35 -6.24 11.13
N SER A 394 -8.62 -5.20 11.54
CA SER A 394 -8.32 -4.93 12.94
C SER A 394 -9.53 -4.49 13.76
N GLN A 395 -10.65 -4.19 13.10
CA GLN A 395 -11.92 -3.87 13.77
C GLN A 395 -12.73 -5.10 14.17
N LEU A 396 -12.32 -6.28 13.71
CA LEU A 396 -12.90 -7.55 14.12
C LEU A 396 -12.45 -7.91 15.53
N ARG A 397 -13.37 -8.47 16.34
CA ARG A 397 -13.13 -8.79 17.73
C ARG A 397 -11.99 -9.80 17.93
N ASP A 398 -11.94 -10.81 17.09
CA ASP A 398 -11.05 -11.96 17.25
C ASP A 398 -9.84 -11.93 16.28
N VAL A 399 -9.52 -10.76 15.73
CA VAL A 399 -8.26 -10.51 15.03
C VAL A 399 -7.23 -9.93 16.00
N PHE A 400 -6.07 -10.56 16.10
CA PHE A 400 -4.96 -10.05 16.90
C PHE A 400 -4.24 -8.93 16.17
N SER A 401 -4.41 -7.69 16.61
CA SER A 401 -3.67 -6.52 16.12
C SER A 401 -2.39 -6.35 16.93
N ILE A 402 -1.25 -6.65 16.33
CA ILE A 402 0.05 -6.69 16.99
C ILE A 402 0.73 -5.34 16.86
N GLN A 403 0.87 -4.62 17.95
CA GLN A 403 1.56 -3.34 18.05
C GLN A 403 2.83 -3.42 18.90
N SER A 404 2.97 -4.49 19.69
CA SER A 404 4.09 -4.72 20.58
C SER A 404 4.49 -6.19 20.66
N PHE A 405 5.67 -6.45 21.23
CA PHE A 405 6.10 -7.82 21.55
C PHE A 405 5.17 -8.50 22.55
N SER A 406 4.60 -7.73 23.48
CA SER A 406 3.65 -8.23 24.47
C SER A 406 2.33 -8.69 23.83
N ASP A 407 1.83 -7.95 22.84
CA ASP A 407 0.62 -8.35 22.10
C ASP A 407 0.85 -9.66 21.34
N LEU A 408 2.03 -9.79 20.75
CA LEU A 408 2.42 -11.00 20.02
C LEU A 408 2.52 -12.20 20.98
N ALA A 409 3.16 -12.04 22.13
CA ALA A 409 3.28 -13.09 23.14
C ALA A 409 1.91 -13.51 23.66
N PHE A 410 1.01 -12.55 23.93
CA PHE A 410 -0.37 -12.82 24.33
C PHE A 410 -1.14 -13.60 23.25
N ALA A 411 -1.05 -13.16 21.99
CA ALA A 411 -1.72 -13.84 20.89
C ALA A 411 -1.25 -15.29 20.72
N LEU A 412 0.07 -15.52 20.77
CA LEU A 412 0.63 -16.85 20.61
C LEU A 412 0.31 -17.77 21.82
N ASP A 413 0.27 -17.25 23.03
CA ASP A 413 -0.18 -18.01 24.21
C ASP A 413 -1.67 -18.43 24.08
N ALA A 414 -2.53 -17.53 23.61
CA ALA A 414 -3.93 -17.86 23.34
C ALA A 414 -4.07 -18.94 22.27
N ILE A 415 -3.34 -18.81 21.14
CA ILE A 415 -3.37 -19.78 20.04
C ILE A 415 -2.82 -21.14 20.47
N GLN A 416 -1.79 -21.17 21.30
CA GLN A 416 -1.24 -22.42 21.87
C GLN A 416 -2.27 -23.14 22.76
N LYS A 417 -3.19 -22.39 23.37
CA LYS A 417 -4.31 -22.92 24.17
C LYS A 417 -5.56 -23.21 23.33
N ASP A 418 -5.39 -23.42 22.03
CA ASP A 418 -6.43 -23.76 21.07
C ASP A 418 -7.55 -22.69 20.95
N PHE A 419 -7.15 -21.41 20.91
CA PHE A 419 -8.08 -20.32 20.64
C PHE A 419 -8.83 -20.52 19.31
N GLU A 420 -10.16 -20.53 19.41
CA GLU A 420 -11.07 -20.63 18.27
C GLU A 420 -11.71 -19.26 17.98
N PRO A 421 -11.33 -18.58 16.87
CA PRO A 421 -11.90 -17.27 16.57
C PRO A 421 -13.33 -17.36 16.07
N ASN A 422 -14.14 -16.35 16.43
CA ASN A 422 -15.46 -16.12 15.88
C ASN A 422 -15.47 -14.84 15.05
N TYR A 423 -15.73 -14.96 13.76
CA TYR A 423 -15.78 -13.85 12.80
C TYR A 423 -17.20 -13.51 12.32
N ASP A 424 -18.21 -13.81 13.14
CA ASP A 424 -19.62 -13.54 12.80
C ASP A 424 -19.89 -12.03 12.63
N ASP A 425 -19.05 -11.18 13.21
CA ASP A 425 -19.11 -9.72 13.09
C ASP A 425 -18.50 -9.15 11.80
N LEU A 426 -17.90 -9.99 10.93
CA LEU A 426 -17.22 -9.55 9.69
C LEU A 426 -18.15 -8.73 8.77
N TYR A 427 -19.39 -9.18 8.58
CA TYR A 427 -20.37 -8.46 7.78
C TYR A 427 -20.69 -7.09 8.38
N ASP A 428 -20.89 -7.02 9.69
CA ASP A 428 -21.26 -5.79 10.40
C ASP A 428 -20.09 -4.78 10.37
N VAL A 429 -18.85 -5.26 10.52
CA VAL A 429 -17.64 -4.43 10.37
C VAL A 429 -17.56 -3.88 8.95
N TYR A 430 -17.73 -4.70 7.93
CA TYR A 430 -17.68 -4.23 6.55
C TYR A 430 -18.80 -3.25 6.24
N LYS A 431 -20.02 -3.52 6.67
CA LYS A 431 -21.16 -2.62 6.51
C LYS A 431 -20.91 -1.26 7.19
N ARG A 432 -20.23 -1.27 8.32
CA ARG A 432 -19.92 -0.05 9.10
C ARG A 432 -18.89 0.84 8.43
N TYR A 433 -17.96 0.31 7.65
CA TYR A 433 -16.81 1.07 7.17
C TYR A 433 -16.65 1.12 5.64
N LEU A 434 -17.25 0.20 4.87
CA LEU A 434 -17.03 0.12 3.44
C LEU A 434 -18.13 0.78 2.62
N LEU A 435 -17.69 1.53 1.62
CA LEU A 435 -18.52 2.09 0.56
C LEU A 435 -18.13 1.49 -0.80
N PRO A 436 -19.09 1.29 -1.72
CA PRO A 436 -18.79 0.86 -3.07
C PRO A 436 -18.09 1.96 -3.88
N ILE A 437 -17.15 1.57 -4.76
CA ILE A 437 -16.55 2.48 -5.74
C ILE A 437 -17.54 2.66 -6.89
N ASN A 438 -18.57 3.45 -6.67
CA ASN A 438 -19.56 3.89 -7.66
C ASN A 438 -20.11 5.26 -7.27
N GLU A 439 -21.00 5.85 -8.10
CA GLU A 439 -21.57 7.18 -7.86
C GLU A 439 -22.22 7.31 -6.48
N ASP A 440 -23.03 6.32 -6.07
CA ASP A 440 -23.75 6.36 -4.78
C ASP A 440 -22.78 6.33 -3.58
N GLY A 441 -21.76 5.46 -3.62
CA GLY A 441 -20.77 5.37 -2.55
C GLY A 441 -19.91 6.63 -2.44
N LEU A 442 -19.54 7.22 -3.56
CA LEU A 442 -18.78 8.48 -3.59
C LEU A 442 -19.62 9.66 -3.10
N LEU A 443 -20.90 9.75 -3.49
CA LEU A 443 -21.82 10.75 -2.96
C LEU A 443 -22.04 10.60 -1.46
N LYS A 444 -22.16 9.37 -0.97
CA LYS A 444 -22.24 9.10 0.48
C LYS A 444 -20.97 9.57 1.21
N ALA A 445 -19.79 9.30 0.66
CA ALA A 445 -18.55 9.81 1.22
C ALA A 445 -18.50 11.34 1.29
N LEU A 446 -18.89 12.02 0.22
CA LEU A 446 -19.00 13.48 0.20
C LEU A 446 -19.98 14.00 1.26
N SER A 447 -21.14 13.35 1.43
CA SER A 447 -22.11 13.75 2.46
C SER A 447 -21.54 13.63 3.87
N VAL A 448 -20.82 12.54 4.16
CA VAL A 448 -20.15 12.33 5.44
C VAL A 448 -19.10 13.41 5.71
N ILE A 449 -18.26 13.72 4.72
CA ILE A 449 -17.26 14.80 4.83
C ILE A 449 -17.94 16.14 5.16
N VAL A 450 -19.04 16.47 4.47
CA VAL A 450 -19.80 17.72 4.71
C VAL A 450 -20.39 17.75 6.11
N GLU A 451 -20.97 16.64 6.58
CA GLU A 451 -21.58 16.54 7.91
C GLU A 451 -20.54 16.73 9.02
N GLU A 452 -19.38 16.08 8.90
CA GLU A 452 -18.28 16.23 9.87
C GLU A 452 -17.73 17.67 9.88
N LEU A 453 -17.55 18.30 8.72
CA LEU A 453 -17.06 19.68 8.63
C LEU A 453 -18.04 20.67 9.25
N LYS A 454 -19.36 20.47 9.08
CA LYS A 454 -20.40 21.29 9.72
C LYS A 454 -20.48 21.07 11.22
N GLY A 455 -20.29 19.83 11.68
CA GLY A 455 -20.26 19.47 13.09
C GLY A 455 -19.09 20.14 13.83
N ASN A 456 -17.94 20.20 13.20
CA ASN A 456 -16.75 20.87 13.75
C ASN A 456 -16.90 22.41 13.82
N CYS A 457 -17.69 23.03 12.95
CA CYS A 457 -17.98 24.47 12.98
C CYS A 457 -18.92 24.88 14.14
N ASN A 458 -19.73 23.95 14.68
CA ASN A 458 -20.69 24.22 15.74
C ASN A 458 -20.16 23.89 17.16
N GLY A 459 -18.95 23.40 17.27
CA GLY A 459 -18.32 22.97 18.53
C GLY A 459 -17.22 23.88 19.06
N ASN A 460 -16.94 25.03 18.41
CA ASN A 460 -15.97 26.05 18.85
C ASN A 460 -16.67 27.30 19.41
#